data_175d77916d502e72367e09ab703fea8a
#
_entry.id   175d77916d502e72367e09ab703fea8a
#
_cell.length_a   1.000
_cell.length_b   1.000
_cell.length_c   1.000
_cell.angle_alpha   90.00
_cell.angle_beta   90.00
_cell.angle_gamma   90.00
#
_symmetry.space_group_name_H-M   'P 1'
#
loop_
_entity.id
_entity.type
_entity.pdbx_description
1 polymer ?
#
loop_
_entity_poly.entity_id
_entity_poly.type
_entity_poly.pdbx_seq_one_letter_code
_entity_poly.pdbx_strand_id
1 'polypeptide(L)'
;MMLIAMIKDFNLCLDETKRFVPYINNWATCDLPIPKCFAKHKDELLSEIQEWIHATAPYTIRYGIGLLMRLYLDEDFKPEYLSRVTAIQSEEYYVNMMIAWYLATALAKQWGSTIPYLENHLLSDWVHKKTIRKAIESYRITEEQKRYLKKLR
;
A
#
# COMPACT_ATOMS: atom_id res chain seq x y z
N MET A 1 13.60 9.48 9.28
CA MET A 1 13.32 8.18 8.60
C MET A 1 14.58 7.43 8.15
N MET A 2 15.54 8.05 7.44
CA MET A 2 16.76 7.35 6.99
C MET A 2 17.58 6.74 8.14
N LEU A 3 17.77 7.47 9.25
CA LEU A 3 18.46 6.95 10.45
C LEU A 3 17.67 5.80 11.10
N ILE A 4 16.34 5.90 11.18
CA ILE A 4 15.49 4.84 11.72
C ILE A 4 15.64 3.55 10.88
N ALA A 5 15.74 3.67 9.57
CA ALA A 5 15.91 2.52 8.67
C ALA A 5 17.23 1.75 8.89
N MET A 6 18.20 2.32 9.61
CA MET A 6 19.48 1.68 9.96
C MET A 6 19.41 0.91 11.30
N ILE A 7 18.37 1.09 12.10
CA ILE A 7 18.20 0.41 13.38
C ILE A 7 17.94 -1.07 13.11
N LYS A 8 18.71 -1.95 13.77
CA LYS A 8 18.61 -3.40 13.60
C LYS A 8 17.64 -4.06 14.58
N ASP A 9 17.54 -3.50 15.78
CA ASP A 9 16.61 -3.96 16.80
C ASP A 9 15.19 -3.58 16.43
N PHE A 10 14.28 -4.57 16.40
CA PHE A 10 12.91 -4.36 15.93
C PHE A 10 12.12 -3.42 16.86
N ASN A 11 12.18 -3.66 18.17
CA ASN A 11 11.39 -2.90 19.13
C ASN A 11 11.81 -1.44 19.14
N LEU A 12 13.11 -1.19 19.21
CA LEU A 12 13.65 0.17 19.14
C LEU A 12 13.28 0.85 17.81
N CYS A 13 13.40 0.13 16.70
CA CYS A 13 13.05 0.66 15.37
C CYS A 13 11.55 0.98 15.27
N LEU A 14 10.70 0.12 15.80
CA LEU A 14 9.26 0.33 15.81
C LEU A 14 8.88 1.54 16.68
N ASP A 15 9.44 1.65 17.87
CA ASP A 15 9.19 2.79 18.76
C ASP A 15 9.60 4.13 18.15
N GLU A 16 10.77 4.18 17.53
CA GLU A 16 11.22 5.38 16.81
C GLU A 16 10.37 5.68 15.56
N THR A 17 9.91 4.66 14.87
CA THR A 17 8.97 4.81 13.75
C THR A 17 7.64 5.38 14.23
N LYS A 18 7.07 4.85 15.32
CA LYS A 18 5.81 5.33 15.93
C LYS A 18 5.92 6.79 16.35
N ARG A 19 7.06 7.20 16.90
CA ARG A 19 7.31 8.60 17.24
C ARG A 19 7.42 9.51 16.02
N PHE A 20 7.98 9.01 14.93
CA PHE A 20 8.27 9.81 13.75
C PHE A 20 7.08 9.92 12.77
N VAL A 21 6.32 8.85 12.56
CA VAL A 21 5.23 8.77 11.58
C VAL A 21 4.23 9.93 11.68
N PRO A 22 3.78 10.39 12.87
CA PRO A 22 2.86 11.52 12.99
C PRO A 22 3.40 12.85 12.44
N TYR A 23 4.70 12.99 12.29
CA TYR A 23 5.35 14.22 11.78
C TYR A 23 5.60 14.19 10.27
N ILE A 24 5.27 13.08 9.59
CA ILE A 24 5.39 13.00 8.14
C ILE A 24 4.33 13.89 7.50
N ASN A 25 4.78 14.85 6.71
CA ASN A 25 3.92 15.84 6.04
C ASN A 25 4.10 15.90 4.52
N ASN A 26 4.85 14.96 3.95
CA ASN A 26 5.07 14.88 2.50
C ASN A 26 5.34 13.44 2.06
N TRP A 27 5.04 13.17 0.78
CA TRP A 27 5.20 11.84 0.19
C TRP A 27 6.68 11.39 0.09
N ALA A 28 7.61 12.32 -0.14
CA ALA A 28 9.02 11.98 -0.31
C ALA A 28 9.62 11.39 0.99
N THR A 29 9.23 11.92 2.15
CA THR A 29 9.60 11.35 3.45
C THR A 29 8.84 10.07 3.75
N CYS A 30 7.57 10.01 3.39
CA CYS A 30 6.70 8.85 3.61
C CYS A 30 7.18 7.60 2.86
N ASP A 31 7.63 7.78 1.62
CA ASP A 31 7.98 6.68 0.70
C ASP A 31 9.46 6.27 0.77
N LEU A 32 10.20 6.75 1.77
CA LEU A 32 11.59 6.36 2.03
C LEU A 32 11.76 4.84 2.26
N PRO A 33 12.98 4.30 2.14
CA PRO A 33 13.22 2.88 2.36
C PRO A 33 12.69 2.37 3.71
N ILE A 34 12.08 1.20 3.69
CA ILE A 34 11.57 0.53 4.88
C ILE A 34 12.75 0.01 5.72
N PRO A 35 12.68 0.09 7.07
CA PRO A 35 13.64 -0.55 7.95
C PRO A 35 13.76 -2.05 7.65
N LYS A 36 15.00 -2.53 7.52
CA LYS A 36 15.25 -3.95 7.19
C LYS A 36 14.74 -4.92 8.26
N CYS A 37 14.70 -4.50 9.53
CA CYS A 37 14.18 -5.31 10.62
C CYS A 37 12.68 -5.61 10.46
N PHE A 38 11.89 -4.73 9.84
CA PHE A 38 10.47 -4.94 9.60
C PHE A 38 10.18 -6.16 8.72
N ALA A 39 11.03 -6.45 7.74
CA ALA A 39 10.86 -7.62 6.88
C ALA A 39 11.03 -8.96 7.63
N LYS A 40 11.67 -8.94 8.82
CA LYS A 40 11.89 -10.13 9.65
C LYS A 40 10.85 -10.30 10.76
N HIS A 41 10.04 -9.28 11.01
CA HIS A 41 9.07 -9.22 12.11
C HIS A 41 7.68 -8.82 11.58
N LYS A 42 7.25 -9.46 10.49
CA LYS A 42 6.02 -9.10 9.79
C LYS A 42 4.76 -9.34 10.63
N ASP A 43 4.73 -10.41 11.43
CA ASP A 43 3.57 -10.73 12.27
C ASP A 43 3.34 -9.67 13.34
N GLU A 44 4.40 -9.26 14.02
CA GLU A 44 4.35 -8.21 15.06
C GLU A 44 4.05 -6.83 14.44
N LEU A 45 4.60 -6.56 13.25
CA LEU A 45 4.38 -5.28 12.55
C LEU A 45 2.94 -5.11 12.05
N LEU A 46 2.23 -6.21 11.76
CA LEU A 46 0.90 -6.16 11.15
C LEU A 46 -0.12 -5.43 12.01
N SER A 47 -0.06 -5.57 13.33
CA SER A 47 -0.94 -4.86 14.27
C SER A 47 -0.76 -3.34 14.17
N GLU A 48 0.48 -2.89 14.10
CA GLU A 48 0.80 -1.46 13.97
C GLU A 48 0.39 -0.89 12.61
N ILE A 49 0.57 -1.67 11.55
CA ILE A 49 0.09 -1.28 10.22
C ILE A 49 -1.43 -1.05 10.25
N GLN A 50 -2.17 -1.89 10.97
CA GLN A 50 -3.62 -1.72 11.11
C GLN A 50 -3.99 -0.43 11.82
N GLU A 51 -3.28 -0.09 12.90
CA GLU A 51 -3.47 1.20 13.57
C GLU A 51 -3.19 2.37 12.61
N TRP A 52 -2.12 2.29 11.82
CA TRP A 52 -1.75 3.36 10.89
C TRP A 52 -2.74 3.54 9.74
N ILE A 53 -3.28 2.46 9.16
CA ILE A 53 -4.27 2.60 8.06
C ILE A 53 -5.63 3.11 8.53
N HIS A 54 -5.92 3.07 9.85
CA HIS A 54 -7.12 3.66 10.46
C HIS A 54 -6.86 5.01 11.12
N ALA A 55 -5.66 5.56 11.01
CA ALA A 55 -5.33 6.88 11.53
C ALA A 55 -6.10 8.00 10.82
N THR A 56 -6.05 9.20 11.38
CA THR A 56 -6.66 10.40 10.76
C THR A 56 -5.69 11.18 9.88
N ALA A 57 -4.38 11.07 10.16
CA ALA A 57 -3.36 11.80 9.41
C ALA A 57 -3.08 11.13 8.05
N PRO A 58 -3.19 11.86 6.93
CA PRO A 58 -3.09 11.28 5.58
C PRO A 58 -1.79 10.53 5.31
N TYR A 59 -0.67 11.06 5.77
CA TYR A 59 0.64 10.41 5.56
C TYR A 59 0.88 9.23 6.48
N THR A 60 0.22 9.16 7.65
CA THR A 60 0.22 7.96 8.50
C THR A 60 -0.52 6.82 7.80
N ILE A 61 -1.71 7.10 7.24
CA ILE A 61 -2.47 6.13 6.44
C ILE A 61 -1.63 5.67 5.23
N ARG A 62 -1.06 6.62 4.49
CA ARG A 62 -0.20 6.34 3.34
C ARG A 62 0.98 5.44 3.71
N TYR A 63 1.63 5.70 4.84
CA TYR A 63 2.75 4.91 5.34
C TYR A 63 2.33 3.45 5.62
N GLY A 64 1.22 3.25 6.31
CA GLY A 64 0.66 1.91 6.58
C GLY A 64 0.34 1.13 5.30
N ILE A 65 -0.33 1.76 4.33
CA ILE A 65 -0.61 1.12 3.03
C ILE A 65 0.70 0.80 2.29
N GLY A 66 1.70 1.69 2.38
CA GLY A 66 3.02 1.51 1.78
C GLY A 66 3.75 0.29 2.33
N LEU A 67 3.64 0.03 3.63
CA LEU A 67 4.20 -1.18 4.25
C LEU A 67 3.49 -2.44 3.78
N LEU A 68 2.14 -2.46 3.72
CA LEU A 68 1.38 -3.58 3.16
C LEU A 68 1.81 -3.88 1.72
N MET A 69 1.96 -2.84 0.90
CA MET A 69 2.37 -2.99 -0.49
C MET A 69 3.74 -3.64 -0.65
N ARG A 70 4.70 -3.26 0.21
CA ARG A 70 6.10 -3.65 0.05
C ARG A 70 6.46 -4.94 0.76
N LEU A 71 5.74 -5.32 1.81
CA LEU A 71 6.08 -6.47 2.65
C LEU A 71 5.10 -7.63 2.55
N TYR A 72 3.84 -7.40 2.12
CA TYR A 72 2.77 -8.41 2.24
C TYR A 72 2.05 -8.72 0.92
N LEU A 73 2.59 -8.37 -0.23
CA LEU A 73 2.00 -8.72 -1.54
C LEU A 73 2.65 -9.94 -2.20
N ASP A 74 3.70 -10.50 -1.60
CA ASP A 74 4.37 -11.70 -2.09
C ASP A 74 3.93 -12.94 -1.28
N GLU A 75 4.85 -13.67 -0.66
CA GLU A 75 4.61 -14.92 0.05
C GLU A 75 3.64 -14.79 1.25
N ASP A 76 3.65 -13.63 1.93
CA ASP A 76 2.78 -13.36 3.07
C ASP A 76 1.43 -12.76 2.68
N PHE A 77 1.07 -12.79 1.40
CA PHE A 77 -0.17 -12.21 0.91
C PHE A 77 -1.39 -12.94 1.48
N LYS A 78 -2.36 -12.13 1.94
CA LYS A 78 -3.70 -12.59 2.31
C LYS A 78 -4.76 -11.70 1.64
N PRO A 79 -5.84 -12.28 1.06
CA PRO A 79 -6.89 -11.50 0.40
C PRO A 79 -7.51 -10.42 1.30
N GLU A 80 -7.51 -10.63 2.62
CA GLU A 80 -8.01 -9.66 3.59
C GLU A 80 -7.26 -8.31 3.58
N TYR A 81 -6.00 -8.29 3.12
CA TYR A 81 -5.25 -7.03 3.00
C TYR A 81 -5.82 -6.15 1.89
N LEU A 82 -6.33 -6.76 0.79
CA LEU A 82 -7.04 -6.02 -0.26
C LEU A 82 -8.31 -5.38 0.30
N SER A 83 -9.13 -6.16 1.01
CA SER A 83 -10.37 -5.64 1.58
C SER A 83 -10.13 -4.52 2.59
N ARG A 84 -9.08 -4.61 3.40
CA ARG A 84 -8.70 -3.55 4.35
C ARG A 84 -8.31 -2.26 3.63
N VAL A 85 -7.45 -2.36 2.60
CA VAL A 85 -7.02 -1.17 1.84
C VAL A 85 -8.16 -0.56 1.04
N THR A 86 -9.01 -1.37 0.42
CA THR A 86 -10.16 -0.88 -0.37
C THR A 86 -11.30 -0.31 0.47
N ALA A 87 -11.38 -0.68 1.76
CA ALA A 87 -12.32 -0.11 2.71
C ALA A 87 -11.96 1.32 3.17
N ILE A 88 -10.71 1.76 2.96
CA ILE A 88 -10.28 3.11 3.33
C ILE A 88 -10.98 4.13 2.45
N GLN A 89 -11.76 5.01 3.07
CA GLN A 89 -12.40 6.15 2.40
C GLN A 89 -11.67 7.43 2.78
N SER A 90 -11.28 8.21 1.79
CA SER A 90 -10.53 9.45 2.00
C SER A 90 -10.79 10.43 0.86
N GLU A 91 -10.87 11.72 1.19
CA GLU A 91 -10.85 12.82 0.23
C GLU A 91 -9.40 13.25 -0.12
N GLU A 92 -8.42 12.72 0.62
CA GLU A 92 -7.02 13.12 0.49
C GLU A 92 -6.36 12.49 -0.74
N TYR A 93 -5.85 13.34 -1.62
CA TYR A 93 -5.20 12.94 -2.87
C TYR A 93 -4.09 11.90 -2.65
N TYR A 94 -3.21 12.12 -1.65
CA TYR A 94 -2.06 11.25 -1.43
C TYR A 94 -2.42 9.90 -0.81
N VAL A 95 -3.54 9.81 -0.09
CA VAL A 95 -4.11 8.53 0.39
C VAL A 95 -4.67 7.75 -0.79
N ASN A 96 -5.56 8.38 -1.58
CA ASN A 96 -6.17 7.74 -2.75
C ASN A 96 -5.13 7.33 -3.80
N MET A 97 -4.07 8.11 -3.97
CA MET A 97 -2.95 7.76 -4.85
C MET A 97 -2.20 6.51 -4.35
N MET A 98 -2.06 6.36 -3.04
CA MET A 98 -1.41 5.20 -2.45
C MET A 98 -2.27 3.94 -2.55
N ILE A 99 -3.59 4.06 -2.36
CA ILE A 99 -4.55 2.97 -2.59
C ILE A 99 -4.44 2.50 -4.04
N ALA A 100 -4.46 3.42 -5.00
CA ALA A 100 -4.33 3.09 -6.41
C ALA A 100 -2.98 2.44 -6.74
N TRP A 101 -1.89 2.87 -6.11
CA TRP A 101 -0.57 2.27 -6.30
C TRP A 101 -0.49 0.87 -5.68
N TYR A 102 -1.05 0.69 -4.48
CA TYR A 102 -1.17 -0.62 -3.84
C TYR A 102 -1.92 -1.60 -4.76
N LEU A 103 -3.09 -1.22 -5.27
CA LEU A 103 -3.91 -2.07 -6.13
C LEU A 103 -3.24 -2.37 -7.48
N ALA A 104 -2.56 -1.40 -8.08
CA ALA A 104 -1.80 -1.63 -9.32
C ALA A 104 -0.63 -2.60 -9.10
N THR A 105 0.03 -2.54 -7.93
CA THR A 105 1.08 -3.49 -7.55
C THR A 105 0.48 -4.86 -7.24
N ALA A 106 -0.66 -4.90 -6.57
CA ALA A 106 -1.39 -6.13 -6.29
C ALA A 106 -1.88 -6.81 -7.58
N LEU A 107 -2.33 -6.08 -8.59
CA LEU A 107 -2.64 -6.64 -9.91
C LEU A 107 -1.42 -7.34 -10.54
N ALA A 108 -0.22 -6.80 -10.36
CA ALA A 108 0.99 -7.41 -10.90
C ALA A 108 1.41 -8.69 -10.16
N LYS A 109 1.11 -8.81 -8.88
CA LYS A 109 1.57 -9.91 -8.01
C LYS A 109 0.46 -10.93 -7.69
N GLN A 110 -0.78 -10.46 -7.56
CA GLN A 110 -1.95 -11.20 -7.07
C GLN A 110 -3.17 -10.91 -7.96
N TRP A 111 -3.01 -11.11 -9.28
CA TRP A 111 -4.02 -10.78 -10.28
C TRP A 111 -5.42 -11.33 -9.94
N GLY A 112 -5.49 -12.65 -9.71
CA GLY A 112 -6.77 -13.33 -9.46
C GLY A 112 -7.55 -12.81 -8.26
N SER A 113 -6.83 -12.40 -7.20
CA SER A 113 -7.47 -11.84 -5.99
C SER A 113 -7.82 -10.37 -6.14
N THR A 114 -7.16 -9.65 -7.06
CA THR A 114 -7.28 -8.18 -7.18
C THR A 114 -8.25 -7.77 -8.28
N ILE A 115 -8.28 -8.49 -9.41
CA ILE A 115 -9.08 -8.09 -10.58
C ILE A 115 -10.59 -7.98 -10.27
N PRO A 116 -11.20 -8.80 -9.39
CA PRO A 116 -12.63 -8.67 -9.06
C PRO A 116 -13.02 -7.30 -8.48
N TYR A 117 -12.10 -6.58 -7.84
CA TYR A 117 -12.38 -5.22 -7.33
C TYR A 117 -12.62 -4.21 -8.45
N LEU A 118 -12.01 -4.42 -9.62
CA LEU A 118 -12.23 -3.60 -10.81
C LEU A 118 -13.45 -4.08 -11.61
N GLU A 119 -13.60 -5.37 -11.81
CA GLU A 119 -14.72 -5.97 -12.56
C GLU A 119 -16.08 -5.65 -11.93
N ASN A 120 -16.15 -5.66 -10.61
CA ASN A 120 -17.38 -5.39 -9.87
C ASN A 120 -17.53 -3.92 -9.42
N HIS A 121 -16.67 -3.02 -9.90
CA HIS A 121 -16.70 -1.59 -9.56
C HIS A 121 -16.77 -1.31 -8.04
N LEU A 122 -15.97 -2.04 -7.25
CA LEU A 122 -15.96 -1.94 -5.78
C LEU A 122 -15.13 -0.76 -5.25
N LEU A 123 -14.54 0.03 -6.13
CA LEU A 123 -13.68 1.15 -5.80
C LEU A 123 -14.37 2.48 -6.13
N SER A 124 -13.96 3.58 -5.47
CA SER A 124 -14.37 4.90 -5.92
C SER A 124 -13.91 5.15 -7.37
N ASP A 125 -14.67 5.91 -8.14
CA ASP A 125 -14.37 6.19 -9.56
C ASP A 125 -12.94 6.68 -9.78
N TRP A 126 -12.46 7.54 -8.91
CA TRP A 126 -11.12 8.09 -9.02
C TRP A 126 -10.05 7.01 -8.80
N VAL A 127 -10.19 6.21 -7.73
CA VAL A 127 -9.25 5.13 -7.40
C VAL A 127 -9.27 4.06 -8.50
N HIS A 128 -10.46 3.69 -8.99
CA HIS A 128 -10.65 2.73 -10.09
C HIS A 128 -9.85 3.15 -11.33
N LYS A 129 -10.10 4.35 -11.85
CA LYS A 129 -9.43 4.89 -13.04
C LYS A 129 -7.92 5.04 -12.84
N LYS A 130 -7.51 5.48 -11.65
CA LYS A 130 -6.10 5.67 -11.32
C LYS A 130 -5.36 4.33 -11.20
N THR A 131 -5.99 3.31 -10.61
CA THR A 131 -5.44 1.95 -10.51
C THR A 131 -5.18 1.37 -11.91
N ILE A 132 -6.18 1.44 -12.79
CA ILE A 132 -6.04 0.95 -14.17
C ILE A 132 -4.90 1.68 -14.88
N ARG A 133 -4.84 3.00 -14.76
CA ARG A 133 -3.77 3.80 -15.38
C ARG A 133 -2.39 3.35 -14.91
N LYS A 134 -2.18 3.26 -13.59
CA LYS A 134 -0.90 2.82 -13.01
C LYS A 134 -0.55 1.38 -13.40
N ALA A 135 -1.52 0.48 -13.46
CA ALA A 135 -1.30 -0.89 -13.88
C ALA A 135 -0.85 -0.96 -15.34
N ILE A 136 -1.50 -0.21 -16.25
CA ILE A 136 -1.13 -0.17 -17.68
C ILE A 136 0.29 0.39 -17.89
N GLU A 137 0.71 1.36 -17.07
CA GLU A 137 2.05 1.94 -17.11
C GLU A 137 3.14 0.97 -16.59
N SER A 138 2.74 -0.10 -15.87
CA SER A 138 3.68 -1.07 -15.29
C SER A 138 4.20 -2.06 -16.32
N TYR A 139 5.52 -2.28 -16.33
CA TYR A 139 6.14 -3.35 -17.13
C TYR A 139 5.85 -4.77 -16.59
N ARG A 140 5.35 -4.89 -15.35
CA ARG A 140 5.01 -6.16 -14.70
C ARG A 140 3.65 -6.71 -15.12
N ILE A 141 2.83 -5.90 -15.76
CA ILE A 141 1.51 -6.29 -16.30
C ILE A 141 1.68 -6.70 -17.76
N THR A 142 1.18 -7.86 -18.13
CA THR A 142 1.27 -8.37 -19.51
C THR A 142 0.44 -7.53 -20.47
N GLU A 143 0.76 -7.58 -21.77
CA GLU A 143 0.00 -6.84 -22.80
C GLU A 143 -1.46 -7.33 -22.90
N GLU A 144 -1.72 -8.60 -22.62
CA GLU A 144 -3.07 -9.15 -22.55
C GLU A 144 -3.85 -8.55 -21.37
N GLN A 145 -3.24 -8.54 -20.18
CA GLN A 145 -3.82 -7.91 -18.98
C GLN A 145 -4.06 -6.41 -19.19
N LYS A 146 -3.13 -5.70 -19.85
CA LYS A 146 -3.32 -4.27 -20.16
C LYS A 146 -4.50 -4.05 -21.10
N ARG A 147 -4.66 -4.89 -22.12
CA ARG A 147 -5.83 -4.83 -23.02
C ARG A 147 -7.13 -5.09 -22.27
N TYR A 148 -7.12 -6.05 -21.35
CA TYR A 148 -8.28 -6.33 -20.51
C TYR A 148 -8.62 -5.15 -19.60
N LEU A 149 -7.66 -4.59 -18.88
CA LEU A 149 -7.85 -3.43 -18.02
C LEU A 149 -8.40 -2.21 -18.77
N LYS A 150 -7.99 -1.99 -20.02
CA LYS A 150 -8.53 -0.89 -20.85
C LYS A 150 -10.03 -1.00 -21.10
N LYS A 151 -10.60 -2.20 -21.09
CA LYS A 151 -12.04 -2.42 -21.25
C LYS A 151 -12.84 -2.12 -19.98
N LEU A 152 -12.18 -2.15 -18.83
CA LEU A 152 -12.77 -1.88 -17.50
C LEU A 152 -12.68 -0.40 -17.08
N ARG A 153 -12.08 0.46 -17.91
CA ARG A 153 -11.81 1.87 -17.61
C ARG A 153 -13.04 2.76 -17.59
#